data_76ecc1000162d33074c10e35a631b836
#
_entry.id   76ecc1000162d33074c10e35a631b836
#
_cell.length_a   1.000
_cell.length_b   1.000
_cell.length_c   1.000
_cell.angle_alpha   90.00
_cell.angle_beta   90.00
_cell.angle_gamma   90.00
#
_symmetry.space_group_name_H-M   'P 1'
#
loop_
_entity.id
_entity.type
_entity.pdbx_description
1 polymer ?
#
loop_
_entity_poly.entity_id
_entity_poly.type
_entity_poly.pdbx_seq_one_letter_code
_entity_poly.pdbx_strand_id
1 'polypeptide(L)'
;MDTDKEYCRILFDILLCKGVKDIVLSPGSRNAPLLIGTACRPFNRHTVTDERTAAFMALGISLAGKKPVALVCTSGTALYNYAPAVAEAFYQHVPLIVITADRPLEWIDQDDSQTLVQPGALDKIVKGTYDIPVEHPDSPHEAWYVNRIVNEACNLALSGRKGPVHINVRLDNPLTDVIPFVSGMPRIIEYTDNLNLPPHLYKETATFLQGKKVLVTAGFMQADNELNRYMSAFARMGNVAVMCETLSNLHLPGNPYAIDSVLSIIENNADVCESLRPDVVISIGGALISRKLKEYIRKYPPAHHWTLGDTSPSADCFMTLTRHFEVSPVKFFKGLT
;
A
#
# COMPACT_ATOMS: atom_id res chain seq x y z
N MET A 1 15.04 -26.36 -14.20
CA MET A 1 13.72 -27.03 -14.31
C MET A 1 12.67 -26.08 -13.83
N ASP A 2 11.53 -25.99 -14.48
CA ASP A 2 10.38 -25.13 -14.13
C ASP A 2 9.18 -26.01 -13.78
N THR A 3 8.15 -25.44 -13.17
CA THR A 3 6.89 -26.16 -12.95
C THR A 3 6.17 -26.43 -14.29
N ASP A 4 5.46 -27.54 -14.37
CA ASP A 4 4.56 -27.84 -15.49
C ASP A 4 3.34 -26.89 -15.54
N LYS A 5 2.96 -26.27 -14.40
CA LYS A 5 1.80 -25.38 -14.28
C LYS A 5 2.03 -24.04 -15.00
N GLU A 6 1.39 -23.84 -16.14
CA GLU A 6 1.51 -22.64 -16.97
C GLU A 6 1.08 -21.38 -16.22
N TYR A 7 0.00 -21.46 -15.42
CA TYR A 7 -0.52 -20.29 -14.69
C TYR A 7 0.45 -19.80 -13.62
N CYS A 8 1.22 -20.71 -12.99
CA CYS A 8 2.31 -20.34 -12.08
C CYS A 8 3.43 -19.63 -12.83
N ARG A 9 3.77 -20.08 -14.06
CA ARG A 9 4.80 -19.42 -14.87
C ARG A 9 4.38 -18.02 -15.28
N ILE A 10 3.15 -17.85 -15.77
CA ILE A 10 2.56 -16.55 -16.12
C ILE A 10 2.60 -15.61 -14.92
N LEU A 11 2.18 -16.08 -13.75
CA LEU A 11 2.18 -15.31 -12.50
C LEU A 11 3.57 -14.74 -12.20
N PHE A 12 4.59 -15.59 -12.13
CA PHE A 12 5.93 -15.17 -11.73
C PHE A 12 6.62 -14.30 -12.78
N ASP A 13 6.40 -14.55 -14.06
CA ASP A 13 6.97 -13.73 -15.13
C ASP A 13 6.37 -12.31 -15.11
N ILE A 14 5.07 -12.17 -14.84
CA ILE A 14 4.44 -10.86 -14.65
C ILE A 14 5.01 -10.16 -13.40
N LEU A 15 5.13 -10.86 -12.26
CA LEU A 15 5.68 -10.28 -11.04
C LEU A 15 7.08 -9.69 -11.27
N LEU A 16 7.94 -10.40 -11.98
CA LEU A 16 9.28 -9.89 -12.34
C LEU A 16 9.20 -8.63 -13.20
N CYS A 17 8.34 -8.63 -14.24
CA CYS A 17 8.14 -7.46 -15.09
C CYS A 17 7.56 -6.26 -14.32
N LYS A 18 6.78 -6.51 -13.27
CA LYS A 18 6.22 -5.47 -12.36
C LYS A 18 7.19 -5.04 -11.25
N GLY A 19 8.44 -5.53 -11.27
CA GLY A 19 9.51 -5.11 -10.37
C GLY A 19 9.51 -5.82 -9.01
N VAL A 20 8.75 -6.89 -8.84
CA VAL A 20 8.86 -7.78 -7.67
C VAL A 20 10.16 -8.56 -7.79
N LYS A 21 11.12 -8.29 -6.92
CA LYS A 21 12.42 -8.98 -6.90
C LYS A 21 12.57 -9.89 -5.69
N ASP A 22 11.95 -9.52 -4.58
CA ASP A 22 12.01 -10.27 -3.34
C ASP A 22 10.74 -11.09 -3.15
N ILE A 23 10.91 -12.36 -2.79
CA ILE A 23 9.82 -13.29 -2.55
C ILE A 23 10.07 -14.10 -1.28
N VAL A 24 9.10 -14.10 -0.37
CA VAL A 24 9.16 -14.86 0.88
C VAL A 24 8.28 -16.09 0.76
N LEU A 25 8.85 -17.26 1.04
CA LEU A 25 8.26 -18.56 0.76
C LEU A 25 8.05 -19.33 2.06
N SER A 26 6.82 -19.73 2.37
CA SER A 26 6.50 -20.67 3.44
C SER A 26 6.15 -22.03 2.80
N PRO A 27 7.07 -23.03 2.89
CA PRO A 27 6.91 -24.30 2.17
C PRO A 27 5.75 -25.14 2.68
N GLY A 28 5.04 -25.80 1.76
CA GLY A 28 4.02 -26.80 2.02
C GLY A 28 3.76 -27.64 0.76
N SER A 29 2.99 -28.70 0.89
CA SER A 29 2.76 -29.62 -0.24
C SER A 29 1.98 -28.96 -1.37
N ARG A 30 0.89 -28.23 -1.06
CA ARG A 30 0.01 -27.65 -2.07
C ARG A 30 0.68 -26.56 -2.89
N ASN A 31 1.59 -25.79 -2.31
CA ASN A 31 2.30 -24.74 -3.02
C ASN A 31 3.60 -25.19 -3.71
N ALA A 32 3.87 -26.50 -3.82
CA ALA A 32 5.05 -27.01 -4.51
C ALA A 32 5.23 -26.43 -5.93
N PRO A 33 4.19 -26.34 -6.80
CA PRO A 33 4.34 -25.73 -8.12
C PRO A 33 4.78 -24.26 -8.05
N LEU A 34 4.29 -23.51 -7.08
CA LEU A 34 4.70 -22.12 -6.85
C LEU A 34 6.17 -22.04 -6.44
N LEU A 35 6.62 -22.90 -5.53
CA LEU A 35 8.02 -22.95 -5.10
C LEU A 35 8.96 -23.31 -6.27
N ILE A 36 8.60 -24.32 -7.05
CA ILE A 36 9.35 -24.77 -8.24
C ILE A 36 9.44 -23.61 -9.26
N GLY A 37 8.32 -22.96 -9.55
CA GLY A 37 8.26 -21.84 -10.49
C GLY A 37 9.13 -20.64 -10.11
N THR A 38 9.42 -20.44 -8.81
CA THR A 38 10.34 -19.38 -8.37
C THR A 38 11.80 -19.80 -8.51
N ALA A 39 12.09 -21.10 -8.52
CA ALA A 39 13.47 -21.61 -8.41
C ALA A 39 14.34 -21.29 -9.63
N CYS A 40 13.74 -21.21 -10.82
CA CYS A 40 14.44 -20.93 -12.07
C CYS A 40 14.41 -19.46 -12.50
N ARG A 41 13.82 -18.60 -11.68
CA ARG A 41 13.68 -17.15 -11.94
C ARG A 41 14.57 -16.32 -11.01
N PRO A 42 14.99 -15.11 -11.41
CA PRO A 42 15.95 -14.28 -10.68
C PRO A 42 15.30 -13.55 -9.48
N PHE A 43 14.54 -14.28 -8.65
CA PHE A 43 14.05 -13.76 -7.38
C PHE A 43 15.09 -13.88 -6.27
N ASN A 44 15.15 -12.89 -5.40
CA ASN A 44 15.75 -13.02 -4.08
C ASN A 44 14.76 -13.82 -3.20
N ARG A 45 15.04 -15.10 -3.01
CA ARG A 45 14.15 -16.03 -2.30
C ARG A 45 14.51 -16.12 -0.83
N HIS A 46 13.53 -15.90 0.03
CA HIS A 46 13.66 -16.00 1.48
C HIS A 46 12.71 -17.11 1.97
N THR A 47 13.27 -18.23 2.40
CA THR A 47 12.46 -19.36 2.91
C THR A 47 12.27 -19.22 4.41
N VAL A 48 11.02 -19.14 4.85
CA VAL A 48 10.63 -18.98 6.26
C VAL A 48 9.46 -19.91 6.55
N THR A 49 9.66 -20.86 7.45
CA THR A 49 8.68 -21.92 7.71
C THR A 49 7.42 -21.39 8.42
N ASP A 50 7.58 -20.48 9.38
CA ASP A 50 6.45 -19.87 10.08
C ASP A 50 5.85 -18.73 9.24
N GLU A 51 4.59 -18.85 8.84
CA GLU A 51 3.94 -17.91 7.94
C GLU A 51 3.81 -16.51 8.54
N ARG A 52 3.55 -16.37 9.83
CA ARG A 52 3.48 -15.07 10.48
C ARG A 52 4.80 -14.34 10.42
N THR A 53 5.88 -15.03 10.73
CA THR A 53 7.25 -14.51 10.62
C THR A 53 7.58 -14.14 9.17
N ALA A 54 7.22 -15.01 8.22
CA ALA A 54 7.39 -14.77 6.79
C ALA A 54 6.72 -13.46 6.33
N ALA A 55 5.48 -13.23 6.78
CA ALA A 55 4.71 -12.06 6.39
C ALA A 55 5.30 -10.76 6.97
N PHE A 56 5.73 -10.76 8.24
CA PHE A 56 6.42 -9.59 8.82
C PHE A 56 7.80 -9.36 8.20
N MET A 57 8.51 -10.42 7.82
CA MET A 57 9.76 -10.29 7.06
C MET A 57 9.52 -9.61 5.71
N ALA A 58 8.50 -10.03 4.96
CA ALA A 58 8.14 -9.41 3.69
C ALA A 58 7.73 -7.94 3.85
N LEU A 59 6.97 -7.62 4.89
CA LEU A 59 6.62 -6.25 5.25
C LEU A 59 7.88 -5.42 5.49
N GLY A 60 8.83 -5.93 6.28
CA GLY A 60 10.10 -5.25 6.56
C GLY A 60 10.96 -5.03 5.32
N ILE A 61 11.06 -6.04 4.44
CA ILE A 61 11.79 -5.93 3.16
C ILE A 61 11.14 -4.86 2.26
N SER A 62 9.81 -4.87 2.16
CA SER A 62 9.09 -3.90 1.33
C SER A 62 9.22 -2.47 1.86
N LEU A 63 9.12 -2.27 3.18
CA LEU A 63 9.32 -0.97 3.83
C LEU A 63 10.75 -0.43 3.60
N ALA A 64 11.76 -1.26 3.84
CA ALA A 64 13.17 -0.87 3.67
C ALA A 64 13.52 -0.59 2.20
N GLY A 65 13.04 -1.45 1.30
CA GLY A 65 13.33 -1.38 -0.13
C GLY A 65 12.44 -0.42 -0.92
N LYS A 66 11.31 0.04 -0.35
CA LYS A 66 10.24 0.81 -1.02
C LYS A 66 9.75 0.15 -2.32
N LYS A 67 9.71 -1.19 -2.34
CA LYS A 67 9.40 -2.04 -3.50
C LYS A 67 8.36 -3.09 -3.15
N PRO A 68 7.59 -3.58 -4.13
CA PRO A 68 6.69 -4.70 -3.90
C PRO A 68 7.46 -5.96 -3.52
N VAL A 69 6.88 -6.74 -2.61
CA VAL A 69 7.39 -8.05 -2.18
C VAL A 69 6.26 -9.06 -2.30
N ALA A 70 6.56 -10.25 -2.80
CA ALA A 70 5.62 -11.35 -2.85
C ALA A 70 5.75 -12.27 -1.62
N LEU A 71 4.62 -12.81 -1.18
CA LEU A 71 4.49 -13.82 -0.13
C LEU A 71 3.86 -15.07 -0.72
N VAL A 72 4.35 -16.24 -0.41
CA VAL A 72 3.77 -17.52 -0.90
C VAL A 72 3.60 -18.49 0.25
N CYS A 73 2.38 -18.98 0.46
CA CYS A 73 2.10 -20.08 1.40
C CYS A 73 1.23 -21.18 0.79
N THR A 74 1.12 -22.27 1.54
CA THR A 74 0.23 -23.39 1.22
C THR A 74 -1.24 -23.08 1.53
N SER A 75 -2.13 -24.03 1.30
CA SER A 75 -3.57 -23.89 1.56
C SER A 75 -3.93 -23.94 3.05
N GLY A 76 -5.16 -23.58 3.36
CA GLY A 76 -5.73 -23.69 4.69
C GLY A 76 -5.33 -22.54 5.62
N THR A 77 -5.13 -22.84 6.89
CA THR A 77 -4.87 -21.83 7.94
C THR A 77 -3.57 -21.05 7.77
N ALA A 78 -2.66 -21.47 6.88
CA ALA A 78 -1.45 -20.75 6.52
C ALA A 78 -1.76 -19.29 6.10
N LEU A 79 -2.80 -19.09 5.30
CA LEU A 79 -3.29 -17.78 4.88
C LEU A 79 -3.59 -16.85 6.08
N TYR A 80 -4.28 -17.36 7.10
CA TYR A 80 -4.66 -16.54 8.26
C TYR A 80 -3.46 -16.13 9.12
N ASN A 81 -2.36 -16.87 9.08
CA ASN A 81 -1.13 -16.45 9.75
C ASN A 81 -0.49 -15.22 9.09
N TYR A 82 -0.81 -14.93 7.83
CA TYR A 82 -0.38 -13.70 7.16
C TYR A 82 -1.18 -12.46 7.58
N ALA A 83 -2.40 -12.64 8.09
CA ALA A 83 -3.36 -11.56 8.33
C ALA A 83 -2.81 -10.41 9.17
N PRO A 84 -2.07 -10.60 10.28
CA PRO A 84 -1.54 -9.49 11.09
C PRO A 84 -0.61 -8.57 10.29
N ALA A 85 0.33 -9.14 9.53
CA ALA A 85 1.28 -8.36 8.73
C ALA A 85 0.61 -7.73 7.49
N VAL A 86 -0.37 -8.42 6.89
CA VAL A 86 -1.15 -7.90 5.76
C VAL A 86 -2.02 -6.72 6.22
N ALA A 87 -2.62 -6.80 7.41
CA ALA A 87 -3.34 -5.68 7.99
C ALA A 87 -2.44 -4.46 8.21
N GLU A 88 -1.25 -4.68 8.77
CA GLU A 88 -0.26 -3.62 8.95
C GLU A 88 0.17 -3.03 7.60
N ALA A 89 0.43 -3.87 6.58
CA ALA A 89 0.75 -3.44 5.22
C ALA A 89 -0.38 -2.59 4.60
N PHE A 90 -1.64 -2.96 4.84
CA PHE A 90 -2.79 -2.23 4.33
C PHE A 90 -2.86 -0.81 4.88
N TYR A 91 -2.73 -0.65 6.20
CA TYR A 91 -2.78 0.66 6.84
C TYR A 91 -1.52 1.50 6.65
N GLN A 92 -0.37 0.86 6.38
CA GLN A 92 0.89 1.55 6.03
C GLN A 92 1.08 1.76 4.53
N HIS A 93 0.13 1.34 3.69
CA HIS A 93 0.19 1.47 2.22
C HIS A 93 1.39 0.76 1.59
N VAL A 94 1.73 -0.40 2.13
CA VAL A 94 2.86 -1.22 1.66
C VAL A 94 2.36 -2.24 0.63
N PRO A 95 2.92 -2.27 -0.59
CA PRO A 95 2.48 -3.18 -1.64
C PRO A 95 3.02 -4.59 -1.40
N LEU A 96 2.22 -5.45 -0.78
CA LEU A 96 2.48 -6.88 -0.68
C LEU A 96 1.62 -7.65 -1.68
N ILE A 97 2.21 -8.60 -2.38
CA ILE A 97 1.49 -9.53 -3.25
C ILE A 97 1.37 -10.85 -2.49
N VAL A 98 0.22 -11.06 -1.86
CA VAL A 98 -0.06 -12.28 -1.07
C VAL A 98 -0.55 -13.37 -2.01
N ILE A 99 0.20 -14.45 -2.13
CA ILE A 99 -0.10 -15.58 -3.00
C ILE A 99 -0.35 -16.80 -2.14
N THR A 100 -1.52 -17.40 -2.27
CA THR A 100 -1.90 -18.60 -1.52
C THR A 100 -2.23 -19.73 -2.47
N ALA A 101 -1.60 -20.88 -2.27
CA ALA A 101 -2.04 -22.08 -2.95
C ALA A 101 -3.38 -22.54 -2.39
N ASP A 102 -4.24 -23.09 -3.24
CA ASP A 102 -5.53 -23.60 -2.84
C ASP A 102 -5.84 -24.92 -3.56
N ARG A 103 -6.87 -25.62 -3.11
CA ARG A 103 -7.40 -26.79 -3.77
C ARG A 103 -8.37 -26.40 -4.89
N PRO A 104 -8.68 -27.31 -5.83
CA PRO A 104 -9.81 -27.16 -6.74
C PRO A 104 -11.11 -26.88 -5.96
N LEU A 105 -12.01 -26.12 -6.58
CA LEU A 105 -13.22 -25.61 -5.90
C LEU A 105 -14.13 -26.72 -5.35
N GLU A 106 -14.24 -27.83 -6.08
CA GLU A 106 -15.06 -28.98 -5.72
C GLU A 106 -14.63 -29.72 -4.45
N TRP A 107 -13.40 -29.50 -3.98
CA TRP A 107 -12.88 -30.10 -2.75
C TRP A 107 -13.02 -29.21 -1.51
N ILE A 108 -13.46 -27.98 -1.69
CA ILE A 108 -13.67 -27.05 -0.55
C ILE A 108 -14.90 -27.48 0.23
N ASP A 109 -14.79 -27.52 1.57
CA ASP A 109 -15.85 -27.94 2.49
C ASP A 109 -16.37 -29.36 2.28
N GLN A 110 -15.51 -30.25 1.77
CA GLN A 110 -15.80 -31.69 1.58
C GLN A 110 -15.07 -32.59 2.57
N ASP A 111 -14.74 -32.09 3.75
CA ASP A 111 -13.94 -32.79 4.77
C ASP A 111 -12.56 -33.27 4.27
N ASP A 112 -12.08 -32.76 3.13
CA ASP A 112 -10.73 -32.94 2.70
C ASP A 112 -9.75 -32.10 3.55
N SER A 113 -8.58 -32.67 3.83
CA SER A 113 -7.66 -32.05 4.77
C SER A 113 -7.15 -30.69 4.31
N GLN A 114 -6.98 -29.75 5.24
CA GLN A 114 -6.35 -28.44 5.05
C GLN A 114 -7.02 -27.58 3.96
N THR A 115 -8.36 -27.57 3.96
CA THR A 115 -9.19 -26.73 3.11
C THR A 115 -9.92 -25.66 3.92
N LEU A 116 -10.17 -24.53 3.29
CA LEU A 116 -11.08 -23.48 3.74
C LEU A 116 -11.45 -22.58 2.55
N VAL A 117 -12.47 -21.77 2.70
CA VAL A 117 -12.82 -20.76 1.69
C VAL A 117 -11.78 -19.63 1.75
N GLN A 118 -10.78 -19.65 0.86
CA GLN A 118 -9.67 -18.69 0.83
C GLN A 118 -10.00 -17.40 0.09
N PRO A 119 -10.67 -17.40 -1.09
CA PRO A 119 -11.09 -16.17 -1.73
C PRO A 119 -11.97 -15.33 -0.81
N GLY A 120 -11.59 -14.06 -0.61
CA GLY A 120 -12.30 -13.15 0.28
C GLY A 120 -11.87 -13.20 1.76
N ALA A 121 -11.06 -14.16 2.17
CA ALA A 121 -10.64 -14.31 3.58
C ALA A 121 -9.87 -13.09 4.14
N LEU A 122 -9.25 -12.30 3.26
CA LEU A 122 -8.51 -11.08 3.61
C LEU A 122 -9.16 -9.78 3.10
N ASP A 123 -10.38 -9.81 2.58
CA ASP A 123 -11.01 -8.68 1.85
C ASP A 123 -11.02 -7.34 2.59
N LYS A 124 -11.05 -7.36 3.94
CA LYS A 124 -11.05 -6.12 4.72
C LYS A 124 -9.67 -5.48 4.89
N ILE A 125 -8.62 -6.21 4.55
CA ILE A 125 -7.22 -5.81 4.75
C ILE A 125 -6.36 -5.94 3.49
N VAL A 126 -6.99 -6.12 2.32
CA VAL A 126 -6.36 -6.07 1.00
C VAL A 126 -7.11 -5.10 0.08
N LYS A 127 -6.47 -4.63 -0.97
CA LYS A 127 -7.09 -3.76 -1.99
C LYS A 127 -7.99 -4.55 -2.96
N GLY A 128 -7.73 -5.82 -3.12
CA GLY A 128 -8.51 -6.71 -3.96
C GLY A 128 -8.05 -8.15 -3.83
N THR A 129 -8.98 -9.07 -4.13
CA THR A 129 -8.76 -10.52 -4.12
C THR A 129 -8.99 -11.05 -5.52
N TYR A 130 -8.09 -11.91 -5.98
CA TYR A 130 -8.09 -12.55 -7.30
C TYR A 130 -7.97 -14.05 -7.13
N ASP A 131 -8.83 -14.80 -7.81
CA ASP A 131 -8.86 -16.27 -7.76
C ASP A 131 -8.46 -16.85 -9.12
N ILE A 132 -7.27 -17.46 -9.18
CA ILE A 132 -6.78 -18.16 -10.37
C ILE A 132 -7.37 -19.56 -10.35
N PRO A 133 -8.13 -19.95 -11.40
CA PRO A 133 -8.77 -21.28 -11.46
C PRO A 133 -7.73 -22.40 -11.60
N VAL A 134 -8.19 -23.62 -11.46
CA VAL A 134 -7.40 -24.80 -11.88
C VAL A 134 -7.08 -24.68 -13.36
N GLU A 135 -5.87 -25.04 -13.74
CA GLU A 135 -5.41 -25.01 -15.12
C GLU A 135 -6.11 -26.05 -15.98
N HIS A 136 -6.71 -25.63 -17.09
CA HIS A 136 -7.23 -26.48 -18.13
C HIS A 136 -6.42 -26.25 -19.42
N PRO A 137 -5.50 -27.15 -19.78
CA PRO A 137 -4.52 -26.93 -20.86
C PRO A 137 -5.14 -26.63 -22.22
N ASP A 138 -6.37 -27.04 -22.46
CA ASP A 138 -7.07 -26.87 -23.72
C ASP A 138 -7.87 -25.56 -23.82
N SER A 139 -7.80 -24.70 -22.83
CA SER A 139 -8.55 -23.42 -22.80
C SER A 139 -7.65 -22.21 -23.10
N PRO A 140 -7.60 -21.72 -24.35
CA PRO A 140 -6.78 -20.56 -24.70
C PRO A 140 -7.27 -19.27 -24.04
N HIS A 141 -8.53 -19.23 -23.59
CA HIS A 141 -9.09 -18.06 -22.89
C HIS A 141 -8.63 -17.97 -21.43
N GLU A 142 -8.32 -19.08 -20.80
CA GLU A 142 -7.93 -19.09 -19.39
C GLU A 142 -6.53 -18.53 -19.18
N ALA A 143 -5.56 -18.88 -20.02
CA ALA A 143 -4.22 -18.28 -19.96
C ALA A 143 -4.28 -16.75 -20.16
N TRP A 144 -5.14 -16.28 -21.09
CA TRP A 144 -5.41 -14.85 -21.26
C TRP A 144 -6.05 -14.24 -20.00
N TYR A 145 -7.02 -14.93 -19.40
CA TYR A 145 -7.69 -14.49 -18.18
C TYR A 145 -6.70 -14.37 -17.03
N VAL A 146 -5.89 -15.39 -16.77
CA VAL A 146 -4.86 -15.39 -15.73
C VAL A 146 -3.86 -14.24 -15.95
N ASN A 147 -3.38 -14.08 -17.19
CA ASN A 147 -2.49 -12.97 -17.53
C ASN A 147 -3.12 -11.60 -17.18
N ARG A 148 -4.41 -11.41 -17.51
CA ARG A 148 -5.14 -10.18 -17.23
C ARG A 148 -5.26 -9.91 -15.73
N ILE A 149 -5.76 -10.88 -14.94
CA ILE A 149 -6.02 -10.67 -13.52
C ILE A 149 -4.75 -10.49 -12.68
N VAL A 150 -3.65 -11.16 -13.05
CA VAL A 150 -2.35 -10.96 -12.40
C VAL A 150 -1.80 -9.56 -12.67
N ASN A 151 -1.90 -9.06 -13.92
CA ASN A 151 -1.56 -7.66 -14.20
C ASN A 151 -2.43 -6.69 -13.41
N GLU A 152 -3.74 -6.94 -13.34
CA GLU A 152 -4.69 -6.12 -12.59
C GLU A 152 -4.36 -6.08 -11.10
N ALA A 153 -4.08 -7.24 -10.50
CA ALA A 153 -3.65 -7.35 -9.11
C ALA A 153 -2.37 -6.54 -8.82
N CYS A 154 -1.35 -6.71 -9.65
CA CYS A 154 -0.09 -5.97 -9.53
C CYS A 154 -0.30 -4.46 -9.70
N ASN A 155 -1.06 -4.05 -10.71
CA ASN A 155 -1.36 -2.64 -10.95
C ASN A 155 -2.13 -2.03 -9.76
N LEU A 156 -3.12 -2.76 -9.23
CA LEU A 156 -3.88 -2.32 -8.06
C LEU A 156 -2.99 -2.17 -6.82
N ALA A 157 -2.06 -3.11 -6.58
CA ALA A 157 -1.13 -3.02 -5.46
C ALA A 157 -0.20 -1.81 -5.54
N LEU A 158 0.19 -1.42 -6.76
CA LEU A 158 1.25 -0.45 -7.04
C LEU A 158 0.74 0.97 -7.35
N SER A 159 -0.54 1.12 -7.68
CA SER A 159 -1.13 2.39 -8.11
C SER A 159 -1.87 3.13 -6.99
N GLY A 160 -1.93 4.44 -7.11
CA GLY A 160 -2.60 5.33 -6.16
C GLY A 160 -2.11 5.09 -4.72
N ARG A 161 -3.05 4.92 -3.80
CA ARG A 161 -2.75 4.45 -2.45
C ARG A 161 -2.31 2.99 -2.53
N LYS A 162 -0.99 2.76 -2.52
CA LYS A 162 -0.43 1.41 -2.56
C LYS A 162 -0.97 0.54 -1.44
N GLY A 163 -0.87 -0.77 -1.57
CA GLY A 163 -1.33 -1.67 -0.51
C GLY A 163 -1.31 -3.14 -0.95
N PRO A 164 -1.60 -4.05 -0.03
CA PRO A 164 -1.57 -5.46 -0.31
C PRO A 164 -2.73 -5.89 -1.22
N VAL A 165 -2.48 -6.94 -2.01
CA VAL A 165 -3.48 -7.68 -2.79
C VAL A 165 -3.36 -9.16 -2.50
N HIS A 166 -4.45 -9.92 -2.66
CA HIS A 166 -4.46 -11.36 -2.48
C HIS A 166 -4.70 -12.05 -3.83
N ILE A 167 -3.84 -12.99 -4.18
CA ILE A 167 -3.96 -13.88 -5.35
C ILE A 167 -4.06 -15.31 -4.84
N ASN A 168 -5.23 -15.90 -4.89
CA ASN A 168 -5.47 -17.29 -4.60
C ASN A 168 -5.20 -18.11 -5.85
N VAL A 169 -4.45 -19.22 -5.76
CA VAL A 169 -4.05 -20.06 -6.90
C VAL A 169 -4.53 -21.47 -6.66
N ARG A 170 -5.52 -21.90 -7.43
CA ARG A 170 -6.05 -23.27 -7.35
C ARG A 170 -5.16 -24.23 -8.12
N LEU A 171 -4.68 -25.24 -7.41
CA LEU A 171 -3.71 -26.21 -7.92
C LEU A 171 -4.26 -27.63 -7.77
N ASP A 172 -4.27 -28.37 -8.85
CA ASP A 172 -4.57 -29.79 -8.84
C ASP A 172 -3.34 -30.67 -9.11
N ASN A 173 -3.45 -31.94 -8.75
CA ASN A 173 -2.39 -32.93 -8.97
C ASN A 173 -2.10 -33.12 -10.48
N PRO A 174 -0.88 -33.48 -10.85
CA PRO A 174 0.31 -33.60 -10.00
C PRO A 174 0.89 -32.25 -9.57
N LEU A 175 1.52 -32.18 -8.39
CA LEU A 175 2.05 -30.92 -7.84
C LEU A 175 3.57 -30.75 -8.00
N THR A 176 4.27 -31.80 -8.38
CA THR A 176 5.75 -31.82 -8.39
C THR A 176 6.34 -32.05 -9.78
N ASP A 177 5.50 -32.10 -10.80
CA ASP A 177 5.96 -32.31 -12.15
C ASP A 177 6.72 -31.09 -12.66
N VAL A 178 7.81 -31.39 -13.37
CA VAL A 178 8.74 -30.38 -13.85
C VAL A 178 9.01 -30.52 -15.33
N ILE A 179 9.19 -29.38 -15.97
CA ILE A 179 9.58 -29.30 -17.39
C ILE A 179 10.91 -28.53 -17.52
N PRO A 180 11.58 -28.57 -18.67
CA PRO A 180 12.65 -27.62 -18.96
C PRO A 180 12.18 -26.18 -18.77
N PHE A 181 13.08 -25.30 -18.35
CA PHE A 181 12.74 -23.88 -18.19
C PHE A 181 12.15 -23.31 -19.48
N VAL A 182 10.98 -22.71 -19.36
CA VAL A 182 10.31 -21.99 -20.45
C VAL A 182 10.20 -20.54 -20.05
N SER A 183 10.92 -19.67 -20.76
CA SER A 183 10.70 -18.22 -20.62
C SER A 183 9.35 -17.88 -21.24
N GLY A 184 8.37 -17.59 -20.41
CA GLY A 184 7.13 -16.97 -20.87
C GLY A 184 7.40 -15.53 -21.28
N MET A 185 6.78 -15.07 -22.34
CA MET A 185 6.66 -13.63 -22.62
C MET A 185 5.22 -13.21 -22.26
N PRO A 186 4.94 -12.92 -20.99
CA PRO A 186 3.61 -12.51 -20.60
C PRO A 186 3.30 -11.15 -21.22
N ARG A 187 2.04 -10.94 -21.60
CA ARG A 187 1.59 -9.62 -22.00
C ARG A 187 1.51 -8.74 -20.78
N ILE A 188 2.30 -7.67 -20.74
CA ILE A 188 2.29 -6.71 -19.64
C ILE A 188 1.28 -5.61 -19.94
N ILE A 189 0.37 -5.40 -18.99
CA ILE A 189 -0.60 -4.31 -19.03
C ILE A 189 -0.04 -3.20 -18.13
N GLU A 190 0.50 -2.17 -18.76
CA GLU A 190 1.03 -1.00 -18.05
C GLU A 190 -0.12 -0.15 -17.50
N TYR A 191 0.11 0.40 -16.32
CA TYR A 191 -0.76 1.40 -15.71
C TYR A 191 0.08 2.61 -15.35
N THR A 192 -0.29 3.76 -15.88
CA THR A 192 0.41 5.02 -15.62
C THR A 192 -0.45 5.87 -14.70
N ASP A 193 0.00 6.02 -13.47
CA ASP A 193 -0.62 6.89 -12.47
C ASP A 193 0.10 8.25 -12.50
N ASN A 194 -0.39 9.16 -13.35
CA ASN A 194 0.16 10.52 -13.50
C ASN A 194 -0.91 11.56 -13.11
N LEU A 195 -1.38 11.49 -11.86
CA LEU A 195 -2.27 12.52 -11.35
C LEU A 195 -1.46 13.82 -11.11
N ASN A 196 -1.60 14.75 -12.03
CA ASN A 196 -1.12 16.11 -11.89
C ASN A 196 -2.33 17.04 -11.81
N LEU A 197 -2.32 18.01 -10.91
CA LEU A 197 -3.30 19.08 -10.97
C LEU A 197 -3.05 19.93 -12.22
N PRO A 198 -4.12 20.39 -12.89
CA PRO A 198 -4.01 21.36 -13.96
C PRO A 198 -3.28 22.63 -13.48
N PRO A 199 -2.44 23.28 -14.32
CA PRO A 199 -1.66 24.45 -13.91
C PRO A 199 -2.48 25.59 -13.31
N HIS A 200 -3.71 25.80 -13.81
CA HIS A 200 -4.58 26.83 -13.27
C HIS A 200 -5.00 26.55 -11.81
N LEU A 201 -5.19 25.27 -11.42
CA LEU A 201 -5.54 24.92 -10.05
C LEU A 201 -4.40 25.19 -9.06
N TYR A 202 -3.13 25.04 -9.47
CA TYR A 202 -2.00 25.45 -8.62
C TYR A 202 -2.03 26.96 -8.36
N LYS A 203 -2.26 27.76 -9.42
CA LYS A 203 -2.33 29.22 -9.30
C LYS A 203 -3.50 29.66 -8.43
N GLU A 204 -4.67 29.09 -8.63
CA GLU A 204 -5.86 29.36 -7.80
C GLU A 204 -5.61 28.98 -6.34
N THR A 205 -5.02 27.80 -6.09
CA THR A 205 -4.69 27.32 -4.75
C THR A 205 -3.68 28.25 -4.07
N ALA A 206 -2.61 28.63 -4.77
CA ALA A 206 -1.60 29.55 -4.23
C ALA A 206 -2.24 30.92 -3.88
N THR A 207 -3.04 31.46 -4.78
CA THR A 207 -3.78 32.73 -4.53
C THR A 207 -4.73 32.61 -3.35
N PHE A 208 -5.44 31.49 -3.24
CA PHE A 208 -6.39 31.25 -2.14
C PHE A 208 -5.68 31.19 -0.78
N LEU A 209 -4.45 30.64 -0.70
CA LEU A 209 -3.69 30.50 0.52
C LEU A 209 -3.03 31.81 1.00
N GLN A 210 -2.93 32.83 0.13
CA GLN A 210 -2.34 34.12 0.50
C GLN A 210 -3.11 34.78 1.64
N GLY A 211 -2.38 35.19 2.68
CA GLY A 211 -2.93 35.88 3.85
C GLY A 211 -3.73 35.00 4.82
N LYS A 212 -3.90 33.71 4.52
CA LYS A 212 -4.58 32.75 5.42
C LYS A 212 -3.61 32.07 6.36
N LYS A 213 -4.04 31.75 7.57
CA LYS A 213 -3.30 30.90 8.50
C LYS A 213 -3.41 29.45 8.02
N VAL A 214 -2.31 28.91 7.52
CA VAL A 214 -2.25 27.55 6.97
C VAL A 214 -1.55 26.63 7.98
N LEU A 215 -2.21 25.54 8.36
CA LEU A 215 -1.63 24.48 9.14
C LEU A 215 -1.48 23.24 8.28
N VAL A 216 -0.25 22.76 8.10
CA VAL A 216 0.00 21.44 7.51
C VAL A 216 0.15 20.41 8.61
N THR A 217 -0.62 19.33 8.55
CA THR A 217 -0.47 18.19 9.46
C THR A 217 0.07 17.00 8.69
N ALA A 218 1.13 16.37 9.20
CA ALA A 218 1.78 15.24 8.56
C ALA A 218 1.78 14.03 9.50
N GLY A 219 1.01 13.01 9.13
CA GLY A 219 0.95 11.74 9.83
C GLY A 219 1.96 10.73 9.30
N PHE A 220 1.71 9.44 9.53
CA PHE A 220 2.60 8.35 9.11
C PHE A 220 2.87 8.38 7.59
N MET A 221 4.15 8.40 7.19
CA MET A 221 4.56 8.26 5.80
C MET A 221 6.01 7.77 5.68
N GLN A 222 6.38 7.31 4.51
CA GLN A 222 7.76 6.96 4.21
C GLN A 222 8.63 8.21 4.01
N ALA A 223 9.91 8.12 4.35
CA ALA A 223 10.86 9.20 4.13
C ALA A 223 10.97 9.58 2.63
N ASP A 224 10.84 10.85 2.34
CA ASP A 224 10.92 11.42 0.99
C ASP A 224 11.70 12.73 0.99
N ASN A 225 12.89 12.71 0.41
CA ASN A 225 13.79 13.86 0.38
C ASN A 225 13.25 14.99 -0.51
N GLU A 226 12.52 14.68 -1.56
CA GLU A 226 11.93 15.68 -2.45
C GLU A 226 10.78 16.39 -1.75
N LEU A 227 9.92 15.64 -1.04
CA LEU A 227 8.88 16.22 -0.19
C LEU A 227 9.47 17.10 0.90
N ASN A 228 10.52 16.65 1.59
CA ASN A 228 11.22 17.45 2.61
C ASN A 228 11.69 18.80 2.07
N ARG A 229 12.23 18.82 0.86
CA ARG A 229 12.71 20.05 0.21
C ARG A 229 11.57 21.03 -0.06
N TYR A 230 10.48 20.57 -0.69
CA TYR A 230 9.35 21.45 -1.01
C TYR A 230 8.54 21.85 0.23
N MET A 231 8.39 20.95 1.19
CA MET A 231 7.77 21.26 2.47
C MET A 231 8.57 22.31 3.25
N SER A 232 9.91 22.22 3.25
CA SER A 232 10.76 23.22 3.86
C SER A 232 10.64 24.59 3.19
N ALA A 233 10.46 24.62 1.86
CA ALA A 233 10.22 25.88 1.15
C ALA A 233 8.83 26.45 1.49
N PHE A 234 7.80 25.61 1.51
CA PHE A 234 6.44 26.01 1.85
C PHE A 234 6.32 26.50 3.30
N ALA A 235 6.97 25.82 4.26
CA ALA A 235 6.99 26.21 5.67
C ALA A 235 7.67 27.57 5.95
N ARG A 236 8.50 28.07 5.02
CA ARG A 236 9.11 29.40 5.12
C ARG A 236 8.18 30.53 4.71
N MET A 237 7.03 30.26 4.16
CA MET A 237 5.99 31.25 3.94
C MET A 237 5.48 31.71 5.30
N GLY A 238 5.44 33.01 5.56
CA GLY A 238 5.18 33.57 6.89
C GLY A 238 3.81 33.29 7.50
N ASN A 239 2.92 32.65 6.74
CA ASN A 239 1.57 32.28 7.14
C ASN A 239 1.35 30.77 7.26
N VAL A 240 2.42 29.95 7.20
CA VAL A 240 2.35 28.48 7.23
C VAL A 240 3.00 27.95 8.50
N ALA A 241 2.28 27.12 9.24
CA ALA A 241 2.80 26.27 10.31
C ALA A 241 2.74 24.80 9.87
N VAL A 242 3.73 24.00 10.26
CA VAL A 242 3.75 22.57 9.99
C VAL A 242 3.82 21.81 11.31
N MET A 243 2.86 20.93 11.54
CA MET A 243 2.86 19.99 12.67
C MET A 243 3.07 18.58 12.14
N CYS A 244 4.30 18.10 12.24
CA CYS A 244 4.68 16.77 11.78
C CYS A 244 5.05 15.86 12.95
N GLU A 245 4.54 14.65 12.92
CA GLU A 245 4.93 13.62 13.87
C GLU A 245 6.26 12.97 13.46
N THR A 246 6.96 12.36 14.40
CA THR A 246 8.22 11.63 14.12
C THR A 246 8.01 10.58 13.02
N LEU A 247 6.87 9.90 13.03
CA LEU A 247 6.50 8.89 12.03
C LEU A 247 6.21 9.46 10.63
N SER A 248 6.14 10.77 10.48
CA SER A 248 6.02 11.40 9.16
C SER A 248 7.32 11.36 8.36
N ASN A 249 8.44 11.10 9.03
CA ASN A 249 9.79 11.16 8.44
C ASN A 249 10.11 12.51 7.76
N LEU A 250 9.38 13.59 8.11
CA LEU A 250 9.69 14.94 7.67
C LEU A 250 10.72 15.58 8.63
N HIS A 251 11.77 16.13 8.07
CA HIS A 251 12.84 16.80 8.80
C HIS A 251 12.92 18.26 8.36
N LEU A 252 12.16 19.12 9.04
CA LEU A 252 12.06 20.54 8.71
C LEU A 252 12.89 21.36 9.68
N PRO A 253 13.93 22.08 9.23
CA PRO A 253 14.75 22.92 10.11
C PRO A 253 13.90 23.96 10.87
N GLY A 254 14.04 24.01 12.19
CA GLY A 254 13.31 24.94 13.05
C GLY A 254 11.87 24.56 13.37
N ASN A 255 11.40 23.38 12.91
CA ASN A 255 10.06 22.90 13.21
C ASN A 255 10.03 22.13 14.53
N PRO A 256 9.08 22.41 15.45
CA PRO A 256 8.94 21.63 16.67
C PRO A 256 8.33 20.26 16.36
N TYR A 257 9.06 19.18 16.67
CA TYR A 257 8.55 17.79 16.56
C TYR A 257 7.67 17.38 17.74
N ALA A 258 7.59 18.21 18.77
CA ALA A 258 6.84 17.92 19.99
C ALA A 258 5.45 18.58 19.95
N ILE A 259 4.58 18.10 19.05
CA ILE A 259 3.23 18.64 18.84
C ILE A 259 2.46 18.79 20.15
N ASP A 260 2.42 17.74 20.97
CA ASP A 260 1.67 17.73 22.23
C ASP A 260 2.23 18.71 23.24
N SER A 261 3.57 18.92 23.27
CA SER A 261 4.21 19.91 24.14
C SER A 261 3.85 21.34 23.75
N VAL A 262 3.86 21.64 22.45
CA VAL A 262 3.45 22.96 21.94
C VAL A 262 1.98 23.23 22.27
N LEU A 263 1.11 22.27 22.05
CA LEU A 263 -0.32 22.40 22.33
C LEU A 263 -0.59 22.53 23.83
N SER A 264 0.20 21.83 24.70
CA SER A 264 0.08 21.94 26.16
C SER A 264 0.37 23.35 26.69
N ILE A 265 1.18 24.12 26.00
CA ILE A 265 1.48 25.51 26.38
C ILE A 265 0.26 26.41 26.20
N ILE A 266 -0.52 26.17 25.17
CA ILE A 266 -1.63 27.06 24.76
C ILE A 266 -3.01 26.56 25.21
N GLU A 267 -3.19 25.25 25.50
CA GLU A 267 -4.49 24.61 25.70
C GLU A 267 -5.35 25.24 26.80
N ASN A 268 -4.73 25.87 27.81
CA ASN A 268 -5.41 26.54 28.91
C ASN A 268 -5.73 28.02 28.66
N ASN A 269 -5.40 28.55 27.47
CA ASN A 269 -5.70 29.92 27.08
C ASN A 269 -6.58 29.93 25.82
N ALA A 270 -7.88 30.08 26.02
CA ALA A 270 -8.87 30.02 24.93
C ALA A 270 -8.66 31.13 23.88
N ASP A 271 -8.26 32.34 24.31
CA ASP A 271 -8.03 33.47 23.41
C ASP A 271 -6.83 33.22 22.51
N VAL A 272 -5.76 32.64 23.06
CA VAL A 272 -4.57 32.25 22.29
C VAL A 272 -4.94 31.11 21.30
N CYS A 273 -5.67 30.09 21.77
CA CYS A 273 -6.13 29.00 20.90
C CYS A 273 -6.97 29.52 19.73
N GLU A 274 -7.94 30.41 19.98
CA GLU A 274 -8.76 31.01 18.93
C GLU A 274 -7.93 31.90 18.00
N SER A 275 -6.98 32.66 18.53
CA SER A 275 -6.11 33.51 17.72
C SER A 275 -5.21 32.71 16.79
N LEU A 276 -4.84 31.48 17.17
CA LEU A 276 -4.01 30.54 16.39
C LEU A 276 -4.85 29.58 15.53
N ARG A 277 -6.17 29.67 15.60
CA ARG A 277 -7.04 28.84 14.77
C ARG A 277 -6.64 28.94 13.29
N PRO A 278 -6.37 27.81 12.60
CA PRO A 278 -6.05 27.83 11.19
C PRO A 278 -7.29 28.16 10.34
N ASP A 279 -7.11 28.93 9.27
CA ASP A 279 -8.13 29.10 8.23
C ASP A 279 -8.20 27.88 7.33
N VAL A 280 -7.02 27.29 7.06
CA VAL A 280 -6.86 26.11 6.19
C VAL A 280 -6.00 25.07 6.89
N VAL A 281 -6.48 23.83 6.94
CA VAL A 281 -5.67 22.65 7.32
C VAL A 281 -5.37 21.84 6.06
N ILE A 282 -4.14 21.44 5.85
CA ILE A 282 -3.71 20.54 4.78
C ILE A 282 -3.15 19.28 5.43
N SER A 283 -3.83 18.15 5.29
CA SER A 283 -3.40 16.88 5.86
C SER A 283 -2.72 16.01 4.83
N ILE A 284 -1.54 15.47 5.18
CA ILE A 284 -0.78 14.53 4.35
C ILE A 284 -0.37 13.29 5.15
N GLY A 285 -0.10 12.22 4.43
CA GLY A 285 0.28 10.94 5.02
C GLY A 285 -0.89 10.18 5.63
N GLY A 286 -0.57 9.18 6.43
CA GLY A 286 -1.54 8.30 7.09
C GLY A 286 -2.01 8.81 8.45
N ALA A 287 -2.21 7.86 9.37
CA ALA A 287 -2.76 8.16 10.70
C ALA A 287 -1.89 9.14 11.50
N LEU A 288 -2.55 10.03 12.22
CA LEU A 288 -1.96 10.91 13.23
C LEU A 288 -2.10 10.27 14.61
N ILE A 289 -1.03 10.32 15.42
CA ILE A 289 -1.03 9.79 16.80
C ILE A 289 -1.53 10.83 17.77
N SER A 290 -1.06 12.10 17.66
CA SER A 290 -1.37 13.17 18.60
C SER A 290 -2.87 13.33 18.85
N ARG A 291 -3.29 13.00 20.06
CA ARG A 291 -4.66 13.21 20.53
C ARG A 291 -4.95 14.70 20.71
N LYS A 292 -4.00 15.45 21.27
CA LYS A 292 -4.15 16.90 21.51
C LYS A 292 -4.36 17.67 20.22
N LEU A 293 -3.65 17.31 19.15
CA LEU A 293 -3.85 17.95 17.84
C LEU A 293 -5.26 17.71 17.29
N LYS A 294 -5.76 16.47 17.42
CA LYS A 294 -7.12 16.13 16.99
C LYS A 294 -8.17 16.91 17.79
N GLU A 295 -8.01 16.98 19.12
CA GLU A 295 -8.92 17.71 20.01
C GLU A 295 -8.86 19.22 19.74
N TYR A 296 -7.68 19.77 19.51
CA TYR A 296 -7.50 21.19 19.18
C TYR A 296 -8.22 21.55 17.87
N ILE A 297 -7.98 20.82 16.78
CA ILE A 297 -8.61 21.12 15.48
C ILE A 297 -10.12 20.90 15.52
N ARG A 298 -10.63 19.92 16.28
CA ARG A 298 -12.07 19.70 16.47
C ARG A 298 -12.72 20.84 17.26
N LYS A 299 -12.03 21.38 18.24
CA LYS A 299 -12.52 22.50 19.07
C LYS A 299 -12.43 23.84 18.37
N TYR A 300 -11.39 24.03 17.54
CA TYR A 300 -11.15 25.24 16.76
C TYR A 300 -11.07 24.89 15.26
N PRO A 301 -12.21 24.55 14.67
CA PRO A 301 -12.25 23.99 13.31
C PRO A 301 -11.84 25.02 12.26
N PRO A 302 -11.02 24.62 11.26
CA PRO A 302 -10.70 25.46 10.12
C PRO A 302 -11.92 25.65 9.23
N ALA A 303 -11.95 26.74 8.46
CA ALA A 303 -12.96 26.93 7.42
C ALA A 303 -12.75 25.95 6.25
N HIS A 304 -11.51 25.54 6.02
CA HIS A 304 -11.14 24.60 4.95
C HIS A 304 -10.18 23.54 5.46
N HIS A 305 -10.51 22.28 5.20
CA HIS A 305 -9.61 21.16 5.46
C HIS A 305 -9.42 20.36 4.16
N TRP A 306 -8.18 20.23 3.74
CA TRP A 306 -7.78 19.54 2.50
C TRP A 306 -6.93 18.32 2.82
N THR A 307 -7.15 17.24 2.08
CA THR A 307 -6.30 16.05 2.10
C THR A 307 -5.65 15.86 0.74
N LEU A 308 -4.45 15.28 0.71
CA LEU A 308 -3.67 15.08 -0.52
C LEU A 308 -3.35 13.62 -0.78
N GLY A 309 -3.36 13.24 -2.04
CA GLY A 309 -2.70 12.05 -2.57
C GLY A 309 -3.21 10.75 -2.00
N ASP A 310 -2.28 10.01 -1.38
CA ASP A 310 -2.52 8.64 -0.91
C ASP A 310 -3.41 8.54 0.33
N THR A 311 -3.83 9.68 0.89
CA THR A 311 -4.83 9.70 1.97
C THR A 311 -6.18 9.22 1.42
N SER A 312 -6.92 8.43 2.20
CA SER A 312 -8.29 8.07 1.81
C SER A 312 -9.12 9.33 1.57
N PRO A 313 -9.82 9.45 0.43
CA PRO A 313 -10.60 10.65 0.11
C PRO A 313 -11.64 11.04 1.16
N SER A 314 -12.05 10.09 2.00
CA SER A 314 -13.03 10.29 3.07
C SER A 314 -12.44 10.20 4.49
N ALA A 315 -11.11 10.12 4.63
CA ALA A 315 -10.48 10.09 5.95
C ALA A 315 -10.55 11.48 6.60
N ASP A 316 -11.33 11.61 7.64
CA ASP A 316 -11.58 12.87 8.35
C ASP A 316 -11.52 12.69 9.86
N CYS A 317 -10.33 12.53 10.40
CA CYS A 317 -10.14 12.41 11.85
C CYS A 317 -10.40 13.74 12.60
N PHE A 318 -10.49 14.85 11.90
CA PHE A 318 -10.77 16.17 12.49
C PHE A 318 -12.24 16.57 12.42
N MET A 319 -13.08 15.88 11.65
CA MET A 319 -14.50 16.20 11.37
C MET A 319 -14.66 17.56 10.65
N THR A 320 -13.74 17.89 9.77
CA THR A 320 -13.66 19.21 9.11
C THR A 320 -13.35 19.14 7.62
N LEU A 321 -13.26 17.94 7.04
CA LEU A 321 -12.84 17.73 5.65
C LEU A 321 -13.75 18.46 4.68
N THR A 322 -13.17 19.29 3.80
CA THR A 322 -13.89 20.04 2.77
C THR A 322 -13.45 19.69 1.36
N ARG A 323 -12.23 19.17 1.16
CA ARG A 323 -11.71 18.85 -0.17
C ARG A 323 -10.62 17.79 -0.13
N HIS A 324 -10.62 16.92 -1.12
CA HIS A 324 -9.51 16.01 -1.42
C HIS A 324 -8.89 16.37 -2.77
N PHE A 325 -7.55 16.44 -2.80
CA PHE A 325 -6.79 16.58 -4.04
C PHE A 325 -6.09 15.26 -4.35
N GLU A 326 -6.48 14.62 -5.43
CA GLU A 326 -5.89 13.37 -5.89
C GLU A 326 -4.54 13.64 -6.60
N VAL A 327 -3.58 14.13 -5.83
CA VAL A 327 -2.24 14.49 -6.28
C VAL A 327 -1.23 14.16 -5.19
N SER A 328 -0.04 13.65 -5.56
CA SER A 328 0.97 13.36 -4.55
C SER A 328 1.40 14.64 -3.81
N PRO A 329 1.70 14.56 -2.49
CA PRO A 329 2.16 15.70 -1.71
C PRO A 329 3.38 16.40 -2.34
N VAL A 330 4.33 15.64 -2.90
CA VAL A 330 5.50 16.19 -3.63
C VAL A 330 5.07 17.11 -4.76
N LYS A 331 4.18 16.62 -5.64
CA LYS A 331 3.71 17.40 -6.80
C LYS A 331 2.90 18.61 -6.37
N PHE A 332 2.07 18.45 -5.32
CA PHE A 332 1.26 19.55 -4.80
C PHE A 332 2.15 20.69 -4.28
N PHE A 333 3.07 20.40 -3.36
CA PHE A 333 3.93 21.43 -2.78
C PHE A 333 4.95 21.97 -3.78
N LYS A 334 5.45 21.16 -4.73
CA LYS A 334 6.29 21.63 -5.86
C LYS A 334 5.56 22.67 -6.72
N GLY A 335 4.26 22.48 -6.95
CA GLY A 335 3.48 23.40 -7.76
C GLY A 335 3.09 24.71 -7.04
N LEU A 336 3.24 24.76 -5.70
CA LEU A 336 2.94 25.95 -4.88
C LEU A 336 4.20 26.74 -4.49
N THR A 337 5.39 26.15 -4.60
CA THR A 337 6.69 26.77 -4.29
C THR A 337 7.46 27.10 -5.55
#